data_f795fdb5a09b0039593393edb03683ae
#
_entry.id   f795fdb5a09b0039593393edb03683ae
#
_cell.length_a   1.000
_cell.length_b   1.000
_cell.length_c   1.000
_cell.angle_alpha   90.00
_cell.angle_beta   90.00
_cell.angle_gamma   90.00
#
_symmetry.space_group_name_H-M   'P 1'
#
loop_
_entity.id
_entity.type
_entity.pdbx_description
1 polymer ?
#
loop_
_entity_poly.entity_id
_entity_poly.type
_entity_poly.pdbx_seq_one_letter_code
_entity_poly.pdbx_strand_id
1 'polypeptide(L)'
;MDETAFRKEVQNLKRFSTKDHLHLIKLLGTYEWRSQYYLVFPWADGNLLDFWEGHEEPLARKRDISTILWFSEQCLELVKGIKMIHTWDTPDGDGQQNVFSFPTHQTHGMHGDLKPENILWFKQYAGSTEQGSPSLGHFKISDFGLSHFHETKSIAAIDAREMGFSPTYRAPERDVKGKVTQSYDIWSLACVLLEFATWYLGGFEEVKNFGQKRVNEDTQYDGGYKQDRFFNFMRASQDMSDNNQGIAHTLAVQKASVAKVCISWIHCNISF
;
A
#
# COMPACT_ATOMS: atom_id res chain seq x y z
N MET A 1 -11.89 3.39 -20.12
CA MET A 1 -10.69 4.23 -19.77
C MET A 1 -10.40 5.11 -20.97
N ASP A 2 -10.09 6.39 -20.75
CA ASP A 2 -9.62 7.26 -21.84
C ASP A 2 -8.17 6.93 -22.23
N GLU A 3 -7.74 7.38 -23.44
CA GLU A 3 -6.43 7.04 -23.99
C GLU A 3 -5.26 7.55 -23.12
N THR A 4 -5.41 8.73 -22.55
CA THR A 4 -4.34 9.37 -21.75
C THR A 4 -4.10 8.61 -20.44
N ALA A 5 -5.17 8.27 -19.72
CA ALA A 5 -5.10 7.48 -18.50
C ALA A 5 -4.55 6.06 -18.79
N PHE A 6 -4.99 5.45 -19.89
CA PHE A 6 -4.49 4.15 -20.34
C PHE A 6 -2.98 4.18 -20.62
N ARG A 7 -2.51 5.16 -21.41
CA ARG A 7 -1.09 5.27 -21.74
C ARG A 7 -0.23 5.48 -20.50
N LYS A 8 -0.70 6.30 -19.55
CA LYS A 8 -0.01 6.53 -18.28
C LYS A 8 0.09 5.24 -17.46
N GLU A 9 -1.00 4.51 -17.31
CA GLU A 9 -1.03 3.27 -16.52
C GLU A 9 -0.17 2.17 -17.16
N VAL A 10 -0.24 2.00 -18.50
CA VAL A 10 0.62 1.07 -19.24
C VAL A 10 2.09 1.42 -19.05
N GLN A 11 2.45 2.70 -19.10
CA GLN A 11 3.82 3.13 -18.89
C GLN A 11 4.30 2.80 -17.47
N ASN A 12 3.45 3.03 -16.46
CA ASN A 12 3.75 2.69 -15.07
C ASN A 12 3.95 1.17 -14.91
N LEU A 13 3.04 0.36 -15.44
CA LEU A 13 3.09 -1.11 -15.34
C LEU A 13 4.29 -1.71 -16.10
N LYS A 14 4.64 -1.17 -17.27
CA LYS A 14 5.82 -1.63 -18.03
C LYS A 14 7.13 -1.45 -17.26
N ARG A 15 7.22 -0.46 -16.40
CA ARG A 15 8.39 -0.25 -15.53
C ARG A 15 8.65 -1.46 -14.64
N PHE A 16 7.60 -2.14 -14.14
CA PHE A 16 7.72 -3.32 -13.27
C PHE A 16 7.83 -4.64 -14.04
N SER A 17 7.52 -4.67 -15.33
CA SER A 17 7.53 -5.92 -16.12
C SER A 17 8.93 -6.45 -16.42
N THR A 18 9.97 -5.64 -16.28
CA THR A 18 11.38 -6.03 -16.52
C THR A 18 12.01 -6.76 -15.34
N LYS A 19 11.47 -6.59 -14.13
CA LYS A 19 11.90 -7.29 -12.92
C LYS A 19 10.68 -7.98 -12.33
N ASP A 20 10.61 -9.31 -12.43
CA ASP A 20 9.53 -10.06 -11.80
C ASP A 20 9.60 -9.89 -10.27
N HIS A 21 8.58 -9.31 -9.68
CA HIS A 21 8.40 -9.27 -8.24
C HIS A 21 7.13 -10.02 -7.88
N LEU A 22 7.25 -10.99 -6.97
CA LEU A 22 6.15 -11.88 -6.63
C LEU A 22 4.89 -11.13 -6.18
N HIS A 23 5.08 -10.04 -5.43
CA HIS A 23 4.01 -9.25 -4.81
C HIS A 23 3.65 -7.96 -5.56
N LEU A 24 4.02 -7.82 -6.83
CA LEU A 24 3.50 -6.80 -7.74
C LEU A 24 2.73 -7.46 -8.88
N ILE A 25 1.59 -6.87 -9.26
CA ILE A 25 0.81 -7.40 -10.39
C ILE A 25 1.57 -7.17 -11.69
N LYS A 26 1.61 -8.18 -12.56
CA LYS A 26 2.25 -8.10 -13.87
C LYS A 26 1.22 -7.87 -14.96
N LEU A 27 1.44 -6.86 -15.79
CA LEU A 27 0.66 -6.66 -16.98
C LEU A 27 0.98 -7.76 -18.00
N LEU A 28 -0.03 -8.54 -18.41
CA LEU A 28 0.11 -9.61 -19.41
C LEU A 28 0.00 -9.08 -20.83
N GLY A 29 -0.85 -8.09 -21.04
CA GLY A 29 -1.07 -7.50 -22.35
C GLY A 29 -2.05 -6.35 -22.31
N THR A 30 -2.21 -5.72 -23.46
CA THR A 30 -3.17 -4.64 -23.67
C THR A 30 -3.86 -4.85 -25.01
N TYR A 31 -5.10 -4.43 -25.11
CA TYR A 31 -5.80 -4.40 -26.39
C TYR A 31 -6.78 -3.24 -26.45
N GLU A 32 -7.11 -2.84 -27.68
CA GLU A 32 -8.17 -1.88 -27.96
C GLU A 32 -9.35 -2.60 -28.60
N TRP A 33 -10.58 -2.30 -28.15
CA TRP A 33 -11.80 -2.78 -28.74
C TRP A 33 -12.91 -1.73 -28.67
N ARG A 34 -13.53 -1.42 -29.79
CA ARG A 34 -14.59 -0.40 -29.92
C ARG A 34 -14.19 0.95 -29.30
N SER A 35 -12.98 1.41 -29.60
CA SER A 35 -12.40 2.66 -29.07
C SER A 35 -12.30 2.70 -27.54
N GLN A 36 -12.26 1.54 -26.89
CA GLN A 36 -11.96 1.39 -25.48
C GLN A 36 -10.67 0.61 -25.29
N TYR A 37 -9.89 1.02 -24.31
CA TYR A 37 -8.60 0.43 -23.99
C TYR A 37 -8.72 -0.51 -22.80
N TYR A 38 -8.09 -1.68 -22.89
CA TYR A 38 -8.15 -2.75 -21.91
C TYR A 38 -6.74 -3.17 -21.50
N LEU A 39 -6.57 -3.40 -20.18
CA LEU A 39 -5.39 -3.99 -19.57
C LEU A 39 -5.71 -5.44 -19.19
N VAL A 40 -4.79 -6.36 -19.47
CA VAL A 40 -4.96 -7.79 -19.18
C VAL A 40 -4.00 -8.17 -18.08
N PHE A 41 -4.54 -8.71 -16.99
CA PHE A 41 -3.80 -9.17 -15.82
C PHE A 41 -4.09 -10.64 -15.55
N PRO A 42 -3.26 -11.32 -14.73
CA PRO A 42 -3.62 -12.62 -14.19
C PRO A 42 -4.95 -12.53 -13.44
N TRP A 43 -5.76 -13.58 -13.55
CA TRP A 43 -7.02 -13.65 -12.83
C TRP A 43 -6.78 -13.89 -11.35
N ALA A 44 -7.16 -12.94 -10.48
CA ALA A 44 -7.10 -13.06 -9.04
C ALA A 44 -8.34 -13.77 -8.49
N ASP A 45 -8.20 -14.49 -7.39
CA ASP A 45 -9.32 -15.12 -6.68
C ASP A 45 -10.17 -14.12 -5.88
N GLY A 46 -9.62 -12.94 -5.62
CA GLY A 46 -10.23 -11.82 -4.93
C GLY A 46 -9.18 -10.77 -4.56
N ASN A 47 -9.53 -9.88 -3.67
CA ASN A 47 -8.60 -8.93 -3.04
C ASN A 47 -8.40 -9.29 -1.55
N LEU A 48 -7.61 -8.51 -0.82
CA LEU A 48 -7.30 -8.77 0.57
C LEU A 48 -8.54 -8.67 1.48
N LEU A 49 -9.50 -7.79 1.15
CA LEU A 49 -10.75 -7.69 1.89
C LEU A 49 -11.62 -8.95 1.67
N ASP A 50 -11.75 -9.41 0.42
CA ASP A 50 -12.45 -10.66 0.08
C ASP A 50 -11.81 -11.87 0.78
N PHE A 51 -10.47 -11.85 0.89
CA PHE A 51 -9.73 -12.89 1.61
C PHE A 51 -10.07 -12.89 3.10
N TRP A 52 -10.09 -11.73 3.76
CA TRP A 52 -10.48 -11.64 5.17
C TRP A 52 -11.90 -12.08 5.42
N GLU A 53 -12.82 -11.67 4.54
CA GLU A 53 -14.24 -12.04 4.60
C GLU A 53 -14.45 -13.54 4.39
N GLY A 54 -13.74 -14.15 3.45
CA GLY A 54 -13.78 -15.59 3.20
C GLY A 54 -13.08 -16.46 4.26
N HIS A 55 -12.31 -15.84 5.18
CA HIS A 55 -11.59 -16.50 6.27
C HIS A 55 -11.93 -15.82 7.60
N GLU A 56 -13.18 -15.99 8.04
CA GLU A 56 -13.74 -15.27 9.19
C GLU A 56 -13.02 -15.55 10.51
N GLU A 57 -12.56 -16.81 10.70
CA GLU A 57 -11.93 -17.25 11.95
C GLU A 57 -10.46 -16.81 12.04
N PRO A 58 -10.01 -16.37 13.24
CA PRO A 58 -8.64 -15.93 13.43
C PRO A 58 -7.65 -17.07 13.27
N LEU A 59 -6.66 -16.90 12.39
CA LEU A 59 -5.63 -17.93 12.14
C LEU A 59 -4.73 -18.15 13.35
N ALA A 60 -4.51 -17.15 14.19
CA ALA A 60 -3.71 -17.25 15.39
C ALA A 60 -4.24 -18.31 16.37
N ARG A 61 -5.55 -18.64 16.33
CA ARG A 61 -6.14 -19.72 17.17
C ARG A 61 -5.56 -21.10 16.86
N LYS A 62 -5.11 -21.33 15.63
CA LYS A 62 -4.52 -22.61 15.22
C LYS A 62 -3.19 -22.91 15.91
N ARG A 63 -2.50 -21.88 16.45
CA ARG A 63 -1.16 -21.97 17.05
C ARG A 63 -0.16 -22.72 16.18
N ASP A 64 -0.33 -22.62 14.87
CA ASP A 64 0.49 -23.28 13.88
C ASP A 64 1.57 -22.30 13.39
N ILE A 65 2.83 -22.72 13.54
CA ILE A 65 3.99 -21.93 13.15
C ILE A 65 3.96 -21.58 11.64
N SER A 66 3.41 -22.49 10.82
CA SER A 66 3.32 -22.27 9.37
C SER A 66 2.43 -21.07 9.03
N THR A 67 1.35 -20.82 9.77
CA THR A 67 0.48 -19.66 9.56
C THR A 67 1.14 -18.36 10.01
N ILE A 68 1.97 -18.40 11.07
CA ILE A 68 2.75 -17.24 11.53
C ILE A 68 3.79 -16.88 10.49
N LEU A 69 4.52 -17.86 9.98
CA LEU A 69 5.54 -17.66 8.95
C LEU A 69 4.92 -17.10 7.67
N TRP A 70 3.84 -17.71 7.19
CA TRP A 70 3.11 -17.22 6.02
C TRP A 70 2.65 -15.78 6.20
N PHE A 71 2.00 -15.45 7.33
CA PHE A 71 1.55 -14.08 7.60
C PHE A 71 2.71 -13.08 7.60
N SER A 72 3.81 -13.42 8.28
CA SER A 72 4.99 -12.57 8.37
C SER A 72 5.65 -12.38 7.00
N GLU A 73 5.70 -13.44 6.20
CA GLU A 73 6.21 -13.39 4.83
C GLU A 73 5.35 -12.48 3.94
N GLN A 74 4.01 -12.62 3.99
CA GLN A 74 3.13 -11.74 3.23
C GLN A 74 3.34 -10.26 3.59
N CYS A 75 3.44 -9.94 4.88
CA CYS A 75 3.72 -8.58 5.34
C CYS A 75 5.07 -8.07 4.82
N LEU A 76 6.13 -8.87 4.94
CA LEU A 76 7.48 -8.50 4.50
C LEU A 76 7.54 -8.27 2.99
N GLU A 77 6.93 -9.14 2.22
CA GLU A 77 6.98 -9.09 0.76
C GLU A 77 6.13 -7.92 0.20
N LEU A 78 5.01 -7.57 0.83
CA LEU A 78 4.28 -6.35 0.50
C LEU A 78 5.13 -5.09 0.74
N VAL A 79 5.87 -5.05 1.86
CA VAL A 79 6.83 -3.95 2.13
C VAL A 79 7.93 -3.90 1.07
N LYS A 80 8.47 -5.05 0.65
CA LYS A 80 9.46 -5.11 -0.44
C LYS A 80 8.88 -4.65 -1.77
N GLY A 81 7.62 -4.99 -2.07
CA GLY A 81 6.89 -4.50 -3.24
C GLY A 81 6.82 -2.97 -3.27
N ILE A 82 6.45 -2.34 -2.15
CA ILE A 82 6.42 -0.87 -2.04
C ILE A 82 7.83 -0.29 -2.15
N LYS A 83 8.84 -0.89 -1.52
CA LYS A 83 10.23 -0.48 -1.68
C LYS A 83 10.64 -0.48 -3.16
N MET A 84 10.26 -1.51 -3.91
CA MET A 84 10.56 -1.59 -5.34
C MET A 84 9.87 -0.46 -6.13
N ILE A 85 8.62 -0.11 -5.81
CA ILE A 85 7.93 1.04 -6.43
C ILE A 85 8.67 2.35 -6.11
N HIS A 86 9.13 2.50 -4.87
CA HIS A 86 9.79 3.72 -4.41
C HIS A 86 11.20 3.93 -4.97
N THR A 87 11.92 2.85 -5.32
CA THR A 87 13.35 2.89 -5.70
C THR A 87 13.58 2.24 -7.05
N TRP A 88 12.80 2.61 -8.05
CA TRP A 88 12.95 2.03 -9.37
C TRP A 88 14.19 2.59 -10.09
N ASP A 89 15.11 1.68 -10.47
CA ASP A 89 16.22 2.02 -11.36
C ASP A 89 15.77 1.84 -12.81
N THR A 90 15.76 2.91 -13.62
CA THR A 90 15.62 2.77 -15.07
C THR A 90 16.87 2.09 -15.61
N PRO A 91 16.74 0.98 -16.36
CA PRO A 91 17.86 0.51 -17.15
C PRO A 91 18.28 1.60 -18.13
N ASP A 92 19.56 1.93 -18.18
CA ASP A 92 20.10 2.84 -19.20
C ASP A 92 19.64 2.36 -20.58
N GLY A 93 18.93 3.25 -21.31
CA GLY A 93 18.58 3.01 -22.69
C GLY A 93 19.87 2.93 -23.52
N ASP A 94 20.00 1.84 -24.24
CA ASP A 94 21.07 1.40 -25.12
C ASP A 94 22.11 0.47 -24.46
N GLY A 95 22.00 -0.79 -24.86
CA GLY A 95 22.78 -1.97 -24.51
C GLY A 95 24.30 -1.90 -24.59
N GLN A 96 24.93 -0.80 -24.19
CA GLN A 96 26.37 -0.73 -23.94
C GLN A 96 26.61 -0.70 -22.43
N GLN A 97 26.94 -1.87 -21.88
CA GLN A 97 27.47 -2.02 -20.54
C GLN A 97 28.82 -1.28 -20.41
N ASN A 98 28.75 -0.02 -20.04
CA ASN A 98 29.91 0.67 -19.49
C ASN A 98 30.08 0.26 -18.03
N VAL A 99 31.09 -0.54 -17.75
CA VAL A 99 31.44 -1.16 -16.44
C VAL A 99 31.70 -0.12 -15.33
N PHE A 100 31.69 1.17 -15.63
CA PHE A 100 31.96 2.29 -14.72
C PHE A 100 30.87 3.36 -14.64
N SER A 101 29.68 3.14 -15.20
CA SER A 101 28.59 4.10 -15.06
C SER A 101 27.85 3.87 -13.74
N PHE A 102 27.93 4.81 -12.82
CA PHE A 102 27.00 4.90 -11.71
C PHE A 102 25.57 5.03 -12.29
N PRO A 103 24.55 4.36 -11.72
CA PRO A 103 23.17 4.51 -12.19
C PRO A 103 22.79 5.99 -12.11
N THR A 104 22.64 6.63 -13.27
CA THR A 104 22.49 8.09 -13.36
C THR A 104 21.06 8.56 -13.13
N HIS A 105 20.06 7.66 -13.12
CA HIS A 105 18.65 8.03 -12.97
C HIS A 105 17.90 7.04 -12.06
N GLN A 106 17.85 7.33 -10.75
CA GLN A 106 16.88 6.72 -9.87
C GLN A 106 15.52 7.42 -10.08
N THR A 107 14.52 6.68 -10.54
CA THR A 107 13.15 7.16 -10.53
C THR A 107 12.53 6.88 -9.16
N HIS A 108 11.87 7.90 -8.62
CA HIS A 108 11.14 7.81 -7.37
C HIS A 108 9.66 7.62 -7.69
N GLY A 109 9.13 6.42 -7.41
CA GLY A 109 7.72 6.11 -7.57
C GLY A 109 6.94 6.29 -6.28
N MET A 110 5.63 6.48 -6.42
CA MET A 110 4.65 6.44 -5.34
C MET A 110 3.40 5.74 -5.87
N HIS A 111 2.81 4.81 -5.10
CA HIS A 111 1.58 4.11 -5.47
C HIS A 111 0.36 5.04 -5.37
N GLY A 112 0.17 5.68 -4.23
CA GLY A 112 -0.83 6.72 -4.00
C GLY A 112 -2.21 6.25 -3.57
N ASP A 113 -2.57 4.96 -3.69
CA ASP A 113 -3.87 4.41 -3.28
C ASP A 113 -3.77 2.98 -2.72
N LEU A 114 -2.90 2.79 -1.73
CA LEU A 114 -2.78 1.51 -1.05
C LEU A 114 -3.97 1.30 -0.09
N LYS A 115 -4.69 0.20 -0.32
CA LYS A 115 -5.84 -0.26 0.47
C LYS A 115 -6.07 -1.74 0.22
N PRO A 116 -6.85 -2.46 1.05
CA PRO A 116 -7.09 -3.89 0.90
C PRO A 116 -7.65 -4.28 -0.49
N GLU A 117 -8.49 -3.44 -1.10
CA GLU A 117 -9.09 -3.69 -2.41
C GLU A 117 -8.06 -3.67 -3.55
N ASN A 118 -6.94 -2.96 -3.37
CA ASN A 118 -5.85 -2.86 -4.34
C ASN A 118 -4.72 -3.87 -4.08
N ILE A 119 -4.94 -4.82 -3.15
CA ILE A 119 -4.05 -5.94 -2.88
C ILE A 119 -4.76 -7.22 -3.28
N LEU A 120 -4.41 -7.77 -4.43
CA LEU A 120 -5.06 -8.93 -5.03
C LEU A 120 -4.57 -10.22 -4.38
N TRP A 121 -5.48 -11.17 -4.20
CA TRP A 121 -5.24 -12.48 -3.65
C TRP A 121 -5.24 -13.57 -4.72
N PHE A 122 -4.27 -14.47 -4.64
CA PHE A 122 -4.12 -15.63 -5.51
C PHE A 122 -3.97 -16.89 -4.67
N LYS A 123 -4.92 -17.81 -4.74
CA LYS A 123 -4.93 -19.09 -4.00
C LYS A 123 -3.78 -20.00 -4.38
N GLN A 124 -3.49 -20.09 -5.68
CA GLN A 124 -2.47 -20.98 -6.20
C GLN A 124 -1.24 -20.17 -6.63
N TYR A 125 -0.10 -20.65 -6.20
CA TYR A 125 1.18 -20.17 -6.67
C TYR A 125 1.85 -21.31 -7.48
N ALA A 126 2.19 -21.03 -8.73
CA ALA A 126 2.83 -21.99 -9.65
C ALA A 126 4.27 -22.37 -9.24
N GLY A 127 4.61 -22.35 -8.00
CA GLY A 127 5.92 -22.69 -7.42
C GLY A 127 5.85 -23.26 -6.02
N SER A 128 4.66 -23.34 -5.41
CA SER A 128 4.50 -23.92 -4.07
C SER A 128 4.41 -25.44 -4.15
N THR A 129 5.56 -26.07 -4.30
CA THR A 129 5.72 -27.53 -4.19
C THR A 129 6.09 -27.98 -2.78
N GLU A 130 6.16 -27.07 -1.80
CA GLU A 130 6.44 -27.45 -0.43
C GLU A 130 5.20 -28.07 0.23
N GLN A 131 5.25 -29.39 0.38
CA GLN A 131 4.32 -30.18 1.17
C GLN A 131 4.39 -29.67 2.62
N GLY A 132 3.37 -28.92 3.05
CA GLY A 132 3.23 -28.52 4.46
C GLY A 132 2.94 -27.03 4.71
N SER A 133 3.08 -26.16 3.72
CA SER A 133 2.63 -24.76 3.88
C SER A 133 1.09 -24.67 3.80
N PRO A 134 0.42 -23.87 4.65
CA PRO A 134 -1.01 -23.64 4.48
C PRO A 134 -1.25 -23.04 3.10
N SER A 135 -2.16 -23.63 2.31
CA SER A 135 -2.51 -23.16 0.97
C SER A 135 -3.37 -21.89 1.02
N LEU A 136 -2.90 -20.89 1.78
CA LEU A 136 -3.59 -19.60 1.93
C LEU A 136 -3.34 -18.66 0.76
N GLY A 137 -2.41 -19.03 -0.14
CA GLY A 137 -2.06 -18.24 -1.30
C GLY A 137 -1.11 -17.07 -0.98
N HIS A 138 -1.07 -16.08 -1.87
CA HIS A 138 -0.20 -14.91 -1.74
C HIS A 138 -0.89 -13.66 -2.27
N PHE A 139 -0.35 -12.49 -1.90
CA PHE A 139 -0.92 -11.20 -2.25
C PHE A 139 -0.03 -10.43 -3.22
N LYS A 140 -0.67 -9.64 -4.12
CA LYS A 140 0.02 -8.76 -5.06
C LYS A 140 -0.58 -7.37 -5.02
N ILE A 141 0.26 -6.35 -4.95
CA ILE A 141 -0.15 -4.95 -5.09
C ILE A 141 -0.54 -4.70 -6.55
N SER A 142 -1.65 -4.02 -6.75
CA SER A 142 -2.27 -3.71 -8.05
C SER A 142 -2.77 -2.27 -8.08
N ASP A 143 -3.33 -1.86 -9.22
CA ASP A 143 -3.91 -0.54 -9.47
C ASP A 143 -2.89 0.61 -9.37
N PHE A 144 -2.10 0.73 -10.44
CA PHE A 144 -1.11 1.81 -10.59
C PHE A 144 -1.67 3.07 -11.28
N GLY A 145 -3.00 3.18 -11.41
CA GLY A 145 -3.67 4.30 -12.07
C GLY A 145 -3.40 5.65 -11.42
N LEU A 146 -3.25 5.68 -10.10
CA LEU A 146 -2.91 6.88 -9.32
C LEU A 146 -1.40 7.01 -9.04
N SER A 147 -0.57 6.12 -9.57
CA SER A 147 0.86 6.13 -9.32
C SER A 147 1.56 7.32 -10.02
N HIS A 148 2.56 7.85 -9.33
CA HIS A 148 3.41 8.93 -9.81
C HIS A 148 4.87 8.51 -9.80
N PHE A 149 5.59 8.82 -10.88
CA PHE A 149 7.02 8.53 -11.03
C PHE A 149 7.78 9.78 -11.48
N HIS A 150 8.87 10.09 -10.80
CA HIS A 150 9.71 11.25 -11.07
C HIS A 150 11.17 10.85 -11.25
N GLU A 151 11.86 11.44 -12.22
CA GLU A 151 13.24 11.13 -12.58
C GLU A 151 14.28 11.90 -11.76
N THR A 152 13.86 12.88 -10.97
CA THR A 152 14.77 13.75 -10.21
C THR A 152 14.78 13.42 -8.73
N LYS A 153 15.99 13.46 -8.12
CA LYS A 153 16.23 13.30 -6.67
C LYS A 153 15.56 14.38 -5.79
N SER A 154 15.04 15.46 -6.36
CA SER A 154 14.21 16.37 -5.59
C SER A 154 12.97 15.59 -5.22
N ILE A 155 12.75 15.39 -3.94
CA ILE A 155 11.52 14.85 -3.35
C ILE A 155 10.37 15.62 -3.98
N ALA A 156 9.85 15.12 -5.10
CA ALA A 156 8.75 15.74 -5.80
C ALA A 156 7.52 15.53 -4.92
N ALA A 157 7.29 16.51 -4.07
CA ALA A 157 6.07 16.56 -3.30
C ALA A 157 4.93 16.84 -4.28
N ILE A 158 4.03 15.90 -4.43
CA ILE A 158 2.86 16.00 -5.30
C ILE A 158 1.81 16.85 -4.58
N ASP A 159 1.14 17.74 -5.32
CA ASP A 159 -0.01 18.47 -4.77
C ASP A 159 -1.11 17.46 -4.43
N ALA A 160 -1.52 17.45 -3.17
CA ALA A 160 -2.52 16.52 -2.67
C ALA A 160 -3.88 16.63 -3.40
N ARG A 161 -4.15 17.77 -4.04
CA ARG A 161 -5.38 18.00 -4.82
C ARG A 161 -5.40 17.24 -6.14
N GLU A 162 -4.23 16.90 -6.68
CA GLU A 162 -4.09 16.18 -7.95
C GLU A 162 -4.22 14.66 -7.78
N MET A 163 -4.29 14.17 -6.54
CA MET A 163 -4.40 12.76 -6.24
C MET A 163 -5.82 12.36 -5.84
N GLY A 164 -6.33 11.28 -6.45
CA GLY A 164 -7.38 10.48 -5.86
C GLY A 164 -6.96 9.93 -4.49
N PHE A 165 -7.89 9.53 -3.65
CA PHE A 165 -7.57 8.97 -2.34
C PHE A 165 -8.71 8.15 -1.76
N SER A 166 -8.36 7.20 -0.91
CA SER A 166 -9.29 6.49 -0.03
C SER A 166 -9.28 7.15 1.34
N PRO A 167 -10.41 7.67 1.83
CA PRO A 167 -10.45 8.44 3.09
C PRO A 167 -9.86 7.70 4.27
N THR A 168 -10.10 6.39 4.38
CA THR A 168 -9.67 5.55 5.50
C THR A 168 -8.15 5.50 5.64
N TYR A 169 -7.43 5.28 4.54
CA TYR A 169 -5.98 5.05 4.52
C TYR A 169 -5.16 6.31 4.27
N ARG A 170 -5.79 7.45 4.27
CA ARG A 170 -5.20 8.75 3.96
C ARG A 170 -4.20 9.19 5.01
N ALA A 171 -2.98 9.52 4.58
CA ALA A 171 -1.95 10.01 5.48
C ALA A 171 -2.21 11.47 5.92
N PRO A 172 -1.84 11.82 7.17
CA PRO A 172 -2.13 13.14 7.74
C PRO A 172 -1.51 14.31 6.99
N GLU A 173 -0.37 14.13 6.33
CA GLU A 173 0.30 15.20 5.58
C GLU A 173 -0.52 15.72 4.40
N ARG A 174 -1.42 14.90 3.86
CA ARG A 174 -2.34 15.32 2.82
C ARG A 174 -3.23 16.49 3.28
N ASP A 175 -3.76 16.37 4.50
CA ASP A 175 -4.68 17.37 5.05
C ASP A 175 -3.96 18.59 5.62
N VAL A 176 -2.76 18.40 6.14
CA VAL A 176 -2.02 19.45 6.86
C VAL A 176 -1.09 20.23 5.93
N LYS A 177 -0.36 19.55 5.06
CA LYS A 177 0.67 20.17 4.22
C LYS A 177 0.24 20.41 2.78
N GLY A 178 -0.86 19.78 2.34
CA GLY A 178 -1.31 19.82 0.95
C GLY A 178 -0.32 19.21 -0.05
N LYS A 179 0.74 18.56 0.45
CA LYS A 179 1.78 17.89 -0.33
C LYS A 179 2.04 16.51 0.23
N VAL A 180 2.17 15.54 -0.66
CA VAL A 180 2.42 14.13 -0.34
C VAL A 180 3.72 13.65 -0.97
N THR A 181 4.37 12.68 -0.33
CA THR A 181 5.62 12.06 -0.76
C THR A 181 5.48 10.55 -0.61
N GLN A 182 6.51 9.78 -0.93
CA GLN A 182 6.54 8.32 -0.72
C GLN A 182 6.14 7.89 0.71
N SER A 183 6.29 8.77 1.71
CA SER A 183 5.81 8.49 3.08
C SER A 183 4.30 8.29 3.17
N TYR A 184 3.53 8.76 2.18
CA TYR A 184 2.11 8.51 2.06
C TYR A 184 1.80 7.02 1.91
N ASP A 185 2.53 6.32 1.02
CA ASP A 185 2.39 4.87 0.83
C ASP A 185 2.78 4.09 2.10
N ILE A 186 3.84 4.54 2.80
CA ILE A 186 4.26 3.90 4.06
C ILE A 186 3.16 3.99 5.11
N TRP A 187 2.48 5.14 5.22
CA TRP A 187 1.32 5.30 6.08
C TRP A 187 0.19 4.36 5.67
N SER A 188 -0.22 4.40 4.39
CA SER A 188 -1.35 3.60 3.89
C SER A 188 -1.09 2.10 4.05
N LEU A 189 0.13 1.63 3.71
CA LEU A 189 0.52 0.24 3.93
C LEU A 189 0.49 -0.14 5.43
N ALA A 190 0.98 0.74 6.30
CA ALA A 190 0.95 0.48 7.75
C ALA A 190 -0.48 0.32 8.28
N CYS A 191 -1.43 1.11 7.78
CA CYS A 191 -2.85 0.96 8.10
C CYS A 191 -3.40 -0.39 7.64
N VAL A 192 -3.10 -0.80 6.40
CA VAL A 192 -3.49 -2.12 5.87
C VAL A 192 -2.88 -3.27 6.69
N LEU A 193 -1.59 -3.18 7.03
CA LEU A 193 -0.92 -4.21 7.83
C LEU A 193 -1.49 -4.29 9.26
N LEU A 194 -1.96 -3.18 9.82
CA LEU A 194 -2.63 -3.17 11.13
C LEU A 194 -3.98 -3.88 11.06
N GLU A 195 -4.77 -3.68 10.01
CA GLU A 195 -6.01 -4.44 9.79
C GLU A 195 -5.71 -5.92 9.50
N PHE A 196 -4.68 -6.22 8.75
CA PHE A 196 -4.26 -7.60 8.49
C PHE A 196 -3.84 -8.31 9.78
N ALA A 197 -3.11 -7.63 10.66
CA ALA A 197 -2.78 -8.16 11.98
C ALA A 197 -4.02 -8.35 12.86
N THR A 198 -4.96 -7.41 12.81
CA THR A 198 -6.25 -7.51 13.52
C THR A 198 -7.04 -8.73 13.05
N TRP A 199 -7.12 -8.94 11.72
CA TRP A 199 -7.72 -10.13 11.15
C TRP A 199 -7.00 -11.43 11.59
N TYR A 200 -5.66 -11.45 11.50
CA TYR A 200 -4.88 -12.63 11.88
C TYR A 200 -5.14 -13.06 13.33
N LEU A 201 -5.22 -12.09 14.25
CA LEU A 201 -5.39 -12.31 15.68
C LEU A 201 -6.84 -12.52 16.11
N GLY A 202 -7.78 -11.78 15.53
CA GLY A 202 -9.16 -11.68 15.97
C GLY A 202 -10.21 -12.16 14.97
N GLY A 203 -9.83 -12.39 13.71
CA GLY A 203 -10.73 -12.74 12.62
C GLY A 203 -11.42 -11.51 12.00
N PHE A 204 -12.29 -11.76 11.02
CA PHE A 204 -12.92 -10.69 10.24
C PHE A 204 -13.86 -9.81 11.06
N GLU A 205 -14.53 -10.38 12.06
CA GLU A 205 -15.41 -9.62 12.96
C GLU A 205 -14.63 -8.52 13.72
N GLU A 206 -13.38 -8.81 14.16
CA GLU A 206 -12.56 -7.80 14.83
C GLU A 206 -12.06 -6.72 13.87
N VAL A 207 -11.88 -7.01 12.57
CA VAL A 207 -11.60 -5.96 11.57
C VAL A 207 -12.79 -5.00 11.43
N LYS A 208 -14.02 -5.54 11.36
CA LYS A 208 -15.24 -4.72 11.33
C LYS A 208 -15.40 -3.87 12.60
N ASN A 209 -15.18 -4.49 13.76
CA ASN A 209 -15.23 -3.80 15.05
C ASN A 209 -14.18 -2.69 15.14
N PHE A 210 -12.99 -2.92 14.61
CA PHE A 210 -11.92 -1.92 14.55
C PHE A 210 -12.31 -0.75 13.66
N GLY A 211 -12.87 -1.01 12.47
CA GLY A 211 -13.42 0.03 11.59
C GLY A 211 -14.53 0.85 12.27
N GLN A 212 -15.47 0.17 12.94
CA GLN A 212 -16.57 0.85 13.65
C GLN A 212 -16.05 1.74 14.80
N LYS A 213 -15.02 1.32 15.53
CA LYS A 213 -14.37 2.15 16.55
C LYS A 213 -13.78 3.42 15.93
N ARG A 214 -13.07 3.31 14.80
CA ARG A 214 -12.52 4.47 14.08
C ARG A 214 -13.62 5.44 13.64
N VAL A 215 -14.76 4.93 13.11
CA VAL A 215 -15.92 5.75 12.76
C VAL A 215 -16.47 6.47 14.00
N ASN A 216 -16.59 5.77 15.13
CA ASN A 216 -17.13 6.35 16.36
C ASN A 216 -16.22 7.44 16.95
N GLU A 217 -14.90 7.29 16.78
CA GLU A 217 -13.89 8.23 17.25
C GLU A 217 -13.64 9.39 16.26
N ASP A 218 -14.23 9.36 15.06
CA ASP A 218 -14.08 10.45 14.09
C ASP A 218 -14.66 11.76 14.63
N THR A 219 -13.75 12.71 14.88
CA THR A 219 -14.08 14.06 15.37
C THR A 219 -14.14 15.08 14.24
N GLN A 220 -13.73 14.71 13.04
CA GLN A 220 -13.76 15.58 11.86
C GLN A 220 -15.18 15.60 11.26
N TYR A 221 -16.03 16.34 11.92
CA TYR A 221 -17.40 16.50 11.52
C TYR A 221 -17.51 17.58 10.45
N ASP A 222 -17.49 17.20 9.17
CA ASP A 222 -17.75 18.11 8.06
C ASP A 222 -19.10 17.73 7.42
N GLY A 223 -20.14 18.41 7.87
CA GLY A 223 -21.47 18.34 7.25
C GLY A 223 -22.34 17.13 7.53
N GLY A 224 -22.05 16.29 8.51
CA GLY A 224 -23.07 15.33 9.01
C GLY A 224 -22.68 13.87 9.08
N TYR A 225 -21.60 13.40 8.49
CA TYR A 225 -21.25 11.97 8.47
C TYR A 225 -19.86 11.71 9.03
N LYS A 226 -19.78 10.86 10.07
CA LYS A 226 -18.53 10.28 10.54
C LYS A 226 -17.95 9.36 9.47
N GLN A 227 -16.65 9.40 9.30
CA GLN A 227 -15.94 8.57 8.33
C GLN A 227 -14.96 7.62 9.02
N ASP A 228 -14.76 6.45 8.44
CA ASP A 228 -13.69 5.55 8.85
C ASP A 228 -12.35 6.15 8.45
N ARG A 229 -11.51 6.48 9.45
CA ARG A 229 -10.18 7.08 9.24
C ARG A 229 -9.19 6.59 10.29
N PHE A 230 -7.99 6.26 9.86
CA PHE A 230 -6.86 5.97 10.77
C PHE A 230 -6.28 7.22 11.43
N PHE A 231 -6.57 8.39 10.90
CA PHE A 231 -6.11 9.64 11.43
C PHE A 231 -7.25 10.64 11.53
N ASN A 232 -7.50 11.10 12.74
CA ASN A 232 -8.44 12.17 13.05
C ASN A 232 -7.68 13.44 13.35
N PHE A 233 -7.91 14.49 12.56
CA PHE A 233 -7.38 15.81 12.80
C PHE A 233 -8.33 16.55 13.75
N MET A 234 -7.94 16.72 15.01
CA MET A 234 -8.61 17.68 15.86
C MET A 234 -8.26 19.09 15.37
N ARG A 235 -9.21 19.83 14.80
CA ARG A 235 -9.05 21.27 14.67
C ARG A 235 -8.86 21.80 16.07
N ALA A 236 -7.62 22.21 16.40
CA ALA A 236 -7.42 23.08 17.54
C ALA A 236 -8.34 24.28 17.34
N SER A 237 -9.12 24.61 18.36
CA SER A 237 -9.91 25.86 18.39
C SER A 237 -9.04 27.01 17.91
N GLN A 238 -9.62 28.00 17.27
CA GLN A 238 -8.96 29.14 16.59
C GLN A 238 -7.88 29.89 17.40
N ASP A 239 -7.68 29.55 18.68
CA ASP A 239 -6.69 30.17 19.57
C ASP A 239 -5.26 29.64 19.44
N MET A 240 -4.98 28.66 18.55
CA MET A 240 -3.64 28.13 18.29
C MET A 240 -3.05 28.61 16.95
N SER A 241 -3.22 29.88 16.62
CA SER A 241 -2.73 30.47 15.36
C SER A 241 -1.21 30.54 15.21
N ASP A 242 -0.44 30.29 16.28
CA ASP A 242 1.03 30.52 16.28
C ASP A 242 1.92 29.28 16.35
N ASN A 243 1.38 28.04 16.27
CA ASN A 243 2.21 26.86 16.54
C ASN A 243 2.22 25.79 15.42
N ASN A 244 2.57 26.19 14.19
CA ASN A 244 2.86 25.24 13.09
C ASN A 244 3.96 24.22 13.45
N GLN A 245 4.85 24.54 14.40
CA GLN A 245 5.87 23.61 14.89
C GLN A 245 5.28 22.50 15.78
N GLY A 246 4.29 22.80 16.61
CA GLY A 246 3.63 21.82 17.47
C GLY A 246 2.86 20.76 16.69
N ILE A 247 2.13 21.15 15.64
CA ILE A 247 1.39 20.24 14.77
C ILE A 247 2.35 19.32 14.02
N ALA A 248 3.42 19.86 13.46
CA ALA A 248 4.44 19.07 12.77
C ALA A 248 5.11 18.04 13.69
N HIS A 249 5.38 18.39 14.94
CA HIS A 249 5.94 17.50 15.96
C HIS A 249 4.95 16.39 16.33
N THR A 250 3.69 16.72 16.58
CA THR A 250 2.64 15.73 16.90
C THR A 250 2.44 14.74 15.76
N LEU A 251 2.41 15.23 14.52
CA LEU A 251 2.33 14.38 13.32
C LEU A 251 3.54 13.45 13.17
N ALA A 252 4.74 13.95 13.45
CA ALA A 252 5.96 13.14 13.39
C ALA A 252 5.94 12.04 14.46
N VAL A 253 5.46 12.34 15.67
CA VAL A 253 5.31 11.37 16.77
C VAL A 253 4.26 10.31 16.43
N GLN A 254 3.11 10.69 15.89
CA GLN A 254 2.07 9.72 15.50
C GLN A 254 2.53 8.81 14.36
N LYS A 255 3.17 9.37 13.31
CA LYS A 255 3.77 8.57 12.23
C LYS A 255 4.82 7.60 12.76
N ALA A 256 5.69 8.07 13.66
CA ALA A 256 6.69 7.21 14.29
C ALA A 256 6.05 6.13 15.16
N SER A 257 4.91 6.41 15.78
CA SER A 257 4.20 5.43 16.63
C SER A 257 3.54 4.33 15.79
N VAL A 258 2.83 4.66 14.71
CA VAL A 258 2.24 3.66 13.80
C VAL A 258 3.34 2.81 13.15
N ALA A 259 4.39 3.45 12.62
CA ALA A 259 5.54 2.74 12.05
C ALA A 259 6.25 1.87 13.10
N LYS A 260 6.44 2.38 14.34
CA LYS A 260 7.05 1.61 15.43
C LYS A 260 6.20 0.43 15.86
N VAL A 261 4.87 0.57 15.92
CA VAL A 261 3.97 -0.55 16.24
C VAL A 261 4.08 -1.63 15.18
N CYS A 262 4.04 -1.27 13.89
CA CYS A 262 4.21 -2.23 12.80
C CYS A 262 5.61 -2.87 12.81
N ILE A 263 6.68 -2.08 12.94
CA ILE A 263 8.07 -2.56 12.96
C ILE A 263 8.34 -3.37 14.23
N SER A 264 7.89 -2.93 15.40
CA SER A 264 8.05 -3.64 16.65
C SER A 264 7.28 -4.96 16.64
N TRP A 265 6.07 -4.97 16.08
CA TRP A 265 5.28 -6.17 15.94
C TRP A 265 5.95 -7.17 14.98
N ILE A 266 6.44 -6.69 13.83
CA ILE A 266 7.22 -7.50 12.87
C ILE A 266 8.49 -8.04 13.55
N HIS A 267 9.23 -7.20 14.30
CA HIS A 267 10.43 -7.63 15.03
C HIS A 267 10.15 -8.64 16.14
N CYS A 268 9.10 -8.41 16.92
CA CYS A 268 8.74 -9.32 18.02
C CYS A 268 8.26 -10.69 17.54
N ASN A 269 7.74 -10.77 16.30
CA ASN A 269 7.21 -12.04 15.76
C ASN A 269 8.15 -12.72 14.75
N ILE A 270 9.24 -12.05 14.34
CA ILE A 270 10.29 -12.62 13.46
C ILE A 270 11.56 -13.02 14.24
N SER A 271 11.68 -12.61 15.53
CA SER A 271 12.81 -13.00 16.40
C SER A 271 12.48 -14.31 17.11
N PHE A 272 12.42 -15.40 16.33
CA PHE A 272 12.48 -16.79 16.84
C PHE A 272 13.48 -17.60 16.03
#